data_6c75e4931f049efa2d91c18cb4a8b3e8
#
_entry.id   6c75e4931f049efa2d91c18cb4a8b3e8
#
_cell.length_a   1.000
_cell.length_b   1.000
_cell.length_c   1.000
_cell.angle_alpha   90.00
_cell.angle_beta   90.00
_cell.angle_gamma   90.00
#
_symmetry.space_group_name_H-M   'P 1'
#
loop_
_entity.id
_entity.type
_entity.pdbx_description
1 polymer ?
#
loop_
_entity_poly.entity_id
_entity_poly.type
_entity_poly.pdbx_seq_one_letter_code
_entity_poly.pdbx_strand_id
1 'polypeptide(L)'
;MTEDWAEIRRLHKSEKMSIKAIVRKTGLARNTVRAALASDSPPRYERAAAGSMLDAYEPRIRALLAEFASMPATVIAERIGWTNSSSVLRAKVAQLRPLYAPSDPADRTSYVAGEIVQCDLWFPGKVIPVDVHAGSKTAAWVGGRPAVDLPVLTMVAAFSGFIMATLLPSRKTGDLVAGMWQLLAGLGGVPKMLVWDNEAGIGQHHRLTLGARSFAGTLGTRIYQTAARDPEAKGIVERANGFLETSFMPGREFDSPHDYNTQLTSWLPRANARVLRRTGQQPGVHVVADVAAMGALPPIAPSVGTTVRVRLGRDYYVRIAGNDYSVDPGVIGRFVDVHAGLDTVTITCAGTSVGVHQRCWSSHQTITDPAHVDTAAGLRTAFQARTAAMRGPTTRPVTGLGAVVGVRALSDYDALFDLTPAITD
;
A
#
# COMPACT_ATOMS: atom_id res chain seq x y z
N MET A 1 -44.79 -9.17 23.07
CA MET A 1 -45.21 -9.49 24.47
C MET A 1 -45.18 -8.26 25.39
N THR A 2 -44.19 -7.39 25.37
CA THR A 2 -44.18 -6.15 26.18
C THR A 2 -45.18 -5.13 25.65
N GLU A 3 -45.32 -5.04 24.35
CA GLU A 3 -46.31 -4.20 23.65
C GLU A 3 -47.73 -4.65 23.94
N ASP A 4 -47.97 -5.96 23.93
CA ASP A 4 -49.30 -6.55 24.27
C ASP A 4 -49.72 -6.24 25.71
N TRP A 5 -48.78 -6.28 26.67
CA TRP A 5 -49.03 -5.95 28.05
C TRP A 5 -49.48 -4.50 28.23
N ALA A 6 -48.77 -3.54 27.59
CA ALA A 6 -49.08 -2.12 27.65
C ALA A 6 -50.46 -1.85 27.00
N GLU A 7 -50.72 -2.45 25.84
CA GLU A 7 -51.98 -2.29 25.11
C GLU A 7 -53.18 -2.86 25.90
N ILE A 8 -53.03 -4.05 26.50
CA ILE A 8 -54.10 -4.65 27.35
C ILE A 8 -54.43 -3.71 28.49
N ARG A 9 -53.45 -3.11 29.18
CA ARG A 9 -53.66 -2.18 30.28
C ARG A 9 -54.30 -0.88 29.79
N ARG A 10 -53.91 -0.35 28.66
CA ARG A 10 -54.51 0.81 28.04
C ARG A 10 -55.98 0.54 27.73
N LEU A 11 -56.32 -0.53 27.06
CA LEU A 11 -57.69 -0.89 26.73
C LEU A 11 -58.55 -1.07 27.97
N HIS A 12 -58.00 -1.64 29.04
CA HIS A 12 -58.78 -1.88 30.28
C HIS A 12 -58.89 -0.63 31.16
N LYS A 13 -57.76 0.04 31.43
CA LYS A 13 -57.71 1.14 32.37
C LYS A 13 -58.19 2.47 31.76
N SER A 14 -57.83 2.75 30.52
CA SER A 14 -58.19 3.99 29.83
C SER A 14 -59.53 3.88 29.09
N GLU A 15 -59.72 2.85 28.28
CA GLU A 15 -60.92 2.70 27.47
C GLU A 15 -62.05 1.93 28.21
N LYS A 16 -61.82 1.50 29.47
CA LYS A 16 -62.77 0.77 30.31
C LYS A 16 -63.36 -0.50 29.66
N MET A 17 -62.62 -1.12 28.75
CA MET A 17 -63.07 -2.31 28.07
C MET A 17 -63.07 -3.53 29.01
N SER A 18 -64.12 -4.37 28.90
CA SER A 18 -64.15 -5.64 29.63
C SER A 18 -63.13 -6.64 29.12
N ILE A 19 -62.69 -7.56 29.99
CA ILE A 19 -61.70 -8.62 29.59
C ILE A 19 -62.18 -9.39 28.36
N LYS A 20 -63.52 -9.68 28.28
CA LYS A 20 -64.10 -10.39 27.13
C LYS A 20 -63.97 -9.58 25.82
N ALA A 21 -64.15 -8.28 25.92
CA ALA A 21 -63.99 -7.38 24.75
C ALA A 21 -62.53 -7.22 24.32
N ILE A 22 -61.57 -7.19 25.27
CA ILE A 22 -60.12 -7.15 24.99
C ILE A 22 -59.68 -8.44 24.30
N VAL A 23 -60.07 -9.62 24.81
CA VAL A 23 -59.80 -10.92 24.19
C VAL A 23 -60.27 -10.94 22.73
N ARG A 24 -61.51 -10.48 22.48
CA ARG A 24 -62.09 -10.43 21.13
C ARG A 24 -61.34 -9.43 20.20
N LYS A 25 -60.90 -8.29 20.76
CA LYS A 25 -60.21 -7.27 20.00
C LYS A 25 -58.74 -7.61 19.70
N THR A 26 -58.05 -8.24 20.67
CA THR A 26 -56.61 -8.53 20.56
C THR A 26 -56.30 -9.93 20.07
N GLY A 27 -57.27 -10.87 20.12
CA GLY A 27 -57.05 -12.28 19.81
C GLY A 27 -56.25 -13.05 20.88
N LEU A 28 -55.85 -12.40 21.96
CA LEU A 28 -55.03 -13.00 23.02
C LEU A 28 -55.86 -13.91 23.93
N ALA A 29 -55.22 -14.94 24.46
CA ALA A 29 -55.87 -15.85 25.40
C ALA A 29 -56.34 -15.10 26.66
N ARG A 30 -57.53 -15.49 27.19
CA ARG A 30 -58.14 -14.85 28.37
C ARG A 30 -57.23 -14.85 29.61
N ASN A 31 -56.44 -15.90 29.79
CA ASN A 31 -55.48 -16.00 30.89
C ASN A 31 -54.31 -15.02 30.70
N THR A 32 -53.85 -14.78 29.46
CA THR A 32 -52.79 -13.77 29.12
C THR A 32 -53.30 -12.36 29.46
N VAL A 33 -54.56 -12.06 29.10
CA VAL A 33 -55.15 -10.74 29.43
C VAL A 33 -55.30 -10.57 30.96
N ARG A 34 -55.75 -11.59 31.70
CA ARG A 34 -55.82 -11.54 33.16
C ARG A 34 -54.45 -11.39 33.80
N ALA A 35 -53.45 -12.13 33.38
CA ALA A 35 -52.10 -12.04 33.88
C ALA A 35 -51.50 -10.64 33.64
N ALA A 36 -51.72 -10.05 32.46
CA ALA A 36 -51.27 -8.73 32.12
C ALA A 36 -51.92 -7.63 32.97
N LEU A 37 -53.18 -7.79 33.37
CA LEU A 37 -53.87 -6.85 34.22
C LEU A 37 -53.50 -7.00 35.71
N ALA A 38 -53.13 -8.19 36.15
CA ALA A 38 -52.72 -8.49 37.53
C ALA A 38 -51.24 -8.14 37.77
N SER A 39 -50.41 -7.99 36.73
CA SER A 39 -49.00 -7.67 36.84
C SER A 39 -48.75 -6.14 36.75
N ASP A 40 -47.93 -5.62 37.63
CA ASP A 40 -47.55 -4.18 37.63
C ASP A 40 -46.37 -3.88 36.70
N SER A 41 -45.71 -4.93 36.16
CA SER A 41 -44.63 -4.79 35.19
C SER A 41 -44.82 -5.73 33.99
N PRO A 42 -44.26 -5.40 32.81
CA PRO A 42 -44.29 -6.31 31.66
C PRO A 42 -43.69 -7.67 32.00
N PRO A 43 -44.24 -8.77 31.48
CA PRO A 43 -43.69 -10.11 31.73
C PRO A 43 -42.25 -10.18 31.16
N ARG A 44 -41.27 -10.45 32.01
CA ARG A 44 -39.92 -10.81 31.63
C ARG A 44 -39.79 -12.30 31.59
N TYR A 45 -39.41 -12.82 30.42
CA TYR A 45 -39.05 -14.22 30.30
C TYR A 45 -37.64 -14.40 30.87
N GLU A 46 -37.54 -14.78 32.13
CA GLU A 46 -36.30 -15.18 32.78
C GLU A 46 -36.14 -16.70 32.67
N ARG A 47 -35.33 -17.13 31.71
CA ARG A 47 -34.94 -18.54 31.67
C ARG A 47 -33.90 -18.74 32.79
N ALA A 48 -34.16 -19.67 33.70
CA ALA A 48 -33.13 -20.10 34.65
C ALA A 48 -31.84 -20.46 33.90
N ALA A 49 -30.73 -19.87 34.30
CA ALA A 49 -29.46 -20.12 33.65
C ALA A 49 -29.12 -21.62 33.78
N ALA A 50 -29.17 -22.34 32.67
CA ALA A 50 -28.64 -23.68 32.61
C ALA A 50 -27.13 -23.61 32.85
N GLY A 51 -26.62 -24.39 33.82
CA GLY A 51 -25.19 -24.45 34.10
C GLY A 51 -24.36 -24.73 32.82
N SER A 52 -23.21 -24.08 32.73
CA SER A 52 -22.28 -24.25 31.61
C SER A 52 -21.17 -25.23 31.97
N MET A 53 -20.69 -26.00 31.02
CA MET A 53 -19.49 -26.84 31.21
C MET A 53 -18.26 -25.99 31.63
N LEU A 54 -18.31 -24.66 31.41
CA LEU A 54 -17.25 -23.72 31.80
C LEU A 54 -17.32 -23.35 33.30
N ASP A 55 -18.44 -23.57 33.98
CA ASP A 55 -18.61 -23.12 35.35
C ASP A 55 -17.59 -23.75 36.31
N ALA A 56 -17.20 -25.00 36.07
CA ALA A 56 -16.13 -25.67 36.81
C ALA A 56 -14.72 -25.07 36.56
N TYR A 57 -14.53 -24.46 35.41
CA TYR A 57 -13.25 -23.88 35.00
C TYR A 57 -13.16 -22.38 35.26
N GLU A 58 -14.31 -21.72 35.46
CA GLU A 58 -14.38 -20.25 35.60
C GLU A 58 -13.45 -19.71 36.74
N PRO A 59 -13.35 -20.32 37.92
CA PRO A 59 -12.44 -19.81 38.94
C PRO A 59 -10.98 -19.79 38.49
N ARG A 60 -10.54 -20.81 37.75
CA ARG A 60 -9.16 -20.88 37.20
C ARG A 60 -8.94 -19.86 36.09
N ILE A 61 -9.94 -19.65 35.22
CA ILE A 61 -9.91 -18.62 34.17
C ILE A 61 -9.76 -17.23 34.82
N ARG A 62 -10.54 -16.96 35.88
CA ARG A 62 -10.48 -15.69 36.61
C ARG A 62 -9.12 -15.47 37.29
N ALA A 63 -8.55 -16.51 37.90
CA ALA A 63 -7.23 -16.44 38.52
C ALA A 63 -6.14 -16.10 37.48
N LEU A 64 -6.15 -16.76 36.31
CA LEU A 64 -5.21 -16.48 35.24
C LEU A 64 -5.37 -15.07 34.65
N LEU A 65 -6.61 -14.59 34.51
CA LEU A 65 -6.87 -13.24 34.02
C LEU A 65 -6.51 -12.16 35.06
N ALA A 66 -6.61 -12.46 36.35
CA ALA A 66 -6.20 -11.54 37.40
C ALA A 66 -4.68 -11.34 37.43
N GLU A 67 -3.92 -12.39 37.12
CA GLU A 67 -2.44 -12.34 37.04
C GLU A 67 -1.99 -11.79 35.66
N PHE A 68 -2.65 -12.23 34.58
CA PHE A 68 -2.29 -11.88 33.19
C PHE A 68 -3.53 -11.51 32.40
N ALA A 69 -4.01 -10.29 32.53
CA ALA A 69 -5.24 -9.81 31.88
C ALA A 69 -5.26 -9.96 30.34
N SER A 70 -4.08 -9.89 29.70
CA SER A 70 -3.91 -10.02 28.25
C SER A 70 -3.68 -11.45 27.76
N MET A 71 -3.64 -12.47 28.65
CA MET A 71 -3.32 -13.86 28.29
C MET A 71 -4.27 -14.36 27.18
N PRO A 72 -3.74 -14.89 26.05
CA PRO A 72 -4.57 -15.42 24.97
C PRO A 72 -5.47 -16.57 25.44
N ALA A 73 -6.69 -16.65 24.90
CA ALA A 73 -7.64 -17.73 25.27
C ALA A 73 -7.09 -19.14 24.95
N THR A 74 -6.20 -19.27 23.96
CA THR A 74 -5.52 -20.52 23.63
C THR A 74 -4.55 -20.96 24.71
N VAL A 75 -3.82 -20.02 25.32
CA VAL A 75 -2.92 -20.30 26.44
C VAL A 75 -3.73 -20.61 27.70
N ILE A 76 -4.84 -19.89 27.93
CA ILE A 76 -5.75 -20.21 29.04
C ILE A 76 -6.29 -21.63 28.89
N ALA A 77 -6.71 -22.04 27.66
CA ALA A 77 -7.16 -23.40 27.38
C ALA A 77 -6.16 -24.47 27.81
N GLU A 78 -4.91 -24.28 27.43
CA GLU A 78 -3.79 -25.16 27.80
C GLU A 78 -3.62 -25.24 29.32
N ARG A 79 -3.58 -24.10 29.99
CA ARG A 79 -3.35 -24.01 31.45
C ARG A 79 -4.46 -24.63 32.30
N ILE A 80 -5.73 -24.56 31.83
CA ILE A 80 -6.86 -25.15 32.56
C ILE A 80 -7.17 -26.58 32.11
N GLY A 81 -6.51 -27.11 31.09
CA GLY A 81 -6.78 -28.43 30.50
C GLY A 81 -8.10 -28.49 29.73
N TRP A 82 -8.48 -27.43 29.00
CA TRP A 82 -9.70 -27.37 28.25
C TRP A 82 -9.62 -28.15 26.95
N THR A 83 -10.45 -29.17 26.79
CA THR A 83 -10.49 -30.04 25.61
C THR A 83 -11.72 -29.88 24.75
N ASN A 84 -12.72 -29.08 25.19
CA ASN A 84 -13.95 -28.82 24.46
C ASN A 84 -13.85 -27.68 23.47
N SER A 85 -14.99 -27.20 22.97
CA SER A 85 -15.02 -26.12 21.94
C SER A 85 -14.24 -24.88 22.31
N SER A 86 -13.26 -24.51 21.49
CA SER A 86 -12.44 -23.33 21.65
C SER A 86 -13.23 -22.02 21.49
N SER A 87 -14.32 -22.03 20.72
CA SER A 87 -15.19 -20.86 20.54
C SER A 87 -15.95 -20.52 21.81
N VAL A 88 -16.42 -21.53 22.55
CA VAL A 88 -17.12 -21.36 23.84
C VAL A 88 -16.18 -20.75 24.88
N LEU A 89 -14.94 -21.27 24.98
CA LEU A 89 -13.94 -20.71 25.88
C LEU A 89 -13.57 -19.27 25.50
N ARG A 90 -13.34 -18.99 24.21
CA ARG A 90 -13.03 -17.62 23.74
C ARG A 90 -14.12 -16.62 24.09
N ALA A 91 -15.39 -17.01 23.90
CA ALA A 91 -16.52 -16.15 24.27
C ALA A 91 -16.54 -15.87 25.78
N LYS A 92 -16.30 -16.88 26.62
CA LYS A 92 -16.24 -16.71 28.08
C LYS A 92 -15.05 -15.84 28.52
N VAL A 93 -13.86 -16.08 27.97
CA VAL A 93 -12.67 -15.27 28.24
C VAL A 93 -12.90 -13.81 27.80
N ALA A 94 -13.51 -13.59 26.64
CA ALA A 94 -13.85 -12.23 26.16
C ALA A 94 -14.84 -11.53 27.10
N GLN A 95 -15.81 -12.27 27.67
CA GLN A 95 -16.76 -11.75 28.66
C GLN A 95 -16.08 -11.38 30.00
N LEU A 96 -15.13 -12.20 30.45
CA LEU A 96 -14.48 -12.02 31.75
C LEU A 96 -13.33 -11.03 31.72
N ARG A 97 -12.58 -10.94 30.60
CA ARG A 97 -11.40 -10.10 30.45
C ARG A 97 -11.58 -8.64 30.87
N PRO A 98 -12.69 -7.93 30.50
CA PRO A 98 -12.86 -6.53 30.90
C PRO A 98 -12.91 -6.31 32.41
N LEU A 99 -13.13 -7.36 33.22
CA LEU A 99 -13.16 -7.25 34.68
C LEU A 99 -11.74 -7.19 35.28
N TYR A 100 -10.73 -7.56 34.52
CA TYR A 100 -9.32 -7.67 34.96
C TYR A 100 -8.38 -6.79 34.12
N ALA A 101 -8.77 -6.42 32.92
CA ALA A 101 -8.00 -5.49 32.10
C ALA A 101 -8.08 -4.09 32.72
N PRO A 102 -6.94 -3.37 32.83
CA PRO A 102 -7.00 -1.97 33.22
C PRO A 102 -7.84 -1.18 32.23
N SER A 103 -8.66 -0.28 32.72
CA SER A 103 -9.37 0.66 31.86
C SER A 103 -8.37 1.58 31.19
N ASP A 104 -8.33 1.57 29.87
CA ASP A 104 -7.51 2.46 29.05
C ASP A 104 -8.46 3.37 28.25
N PRO A 105 -8.93 4.49 28.85
CA PRO A 105 -9.84 5.40 28.18
C PRO A 105 -9.08 6.22 27.15
N ALA A 106 -9.52 6.17 25.90
CA ALA A 106 -9.04 7.03 24.83
C ALA A 106 -9.99 8.21 24.61
N ASP A 107 -9.45 9.41 24.56
CA ASP A 107 -10.22 10.60 24.24
C ASP A 107 -10.57 10.63 22.75
N ARG A 108 -11.72 11.25 22.44
CA ARG A 108 -12.08 11.48 21.03
C ARG A 108 -11.19 12.55 20.45
N THR A 109 -10.26 12.15 19.59
CA THR A 109 -9.39 13.07 18.86
C THR A 109 -10.22 13.97 17.94
N SER A 110 -10.09 15.27 18.10
CA SER A 110 -10.60 16.29 17.19
C SER A 110 -9.49 16.76 16.25
N TYR A 111 -9.85 17.03 15.02
CA TYR A 111 -8.90 17.51 14.01
C TYR A 111 -9.33 18.86 13.50
N VAL A 112 -8.36 19.72 13.22
CA VAL A 112 -8.55 21.05 12.65
C VAL A 112 -8.30 20.98 11.13
N ALA A 113 -9.08 21.72 10.37
CA ALA A 113 -8.97 21.77 8.93
C ALA A 113 -7.57 22.21 8.48
N GLY A 114 -7.02 21.55 7.47
CA GLY A 114 -5.72 21.86 6.87
C GLY A 114 -4.49 21.50 7.71
N GLU A 115 -4.68 20.95 8.92
CA GLU A 115 -3.53 20.70 9.80
C GLU A 115 -2.83 19.38 9.51
N ILE A 116 -3.56 18.28 9.46
CA ILE A 116 -2.98 16.94 9.46
C ILE A 116 -3.46 16.12 8.26
N VAL A 117 -2.50 15.53 7.54
CA VAL A 117 -2.73 14.41 6.64
C VAL A 117 -1.99 13.21 7.19
N GLN A 118 -2.72 12.12 7.48
CA GLN A 118 -2.14 10.84 7.88
C GLN A 118 -1.74 10.04 6.64
N CYS A 119 -0.53 9.50 6.66
CA CYS A 119 0.06 8.75 5.56
C CYS A 119 0.41 7.34 6.01
N ASP A 120 0.19 6.36 5.15
CA ASP A 120 0.55 4.98 5.41
C ASP A 120 0.83 4.21 4.12
N LEU A 121 1.60 3.12 4.24
CA LEU A 121 1.77 2.14 3.17
C LEU A 121 0.97 0.90 3.49
N TRP A 122 0.19 0.49 2.53
CA TRP A 122 -0.59 -0.72 2.59
C TRP A 122 -0.21 -1.65 1.44
N PHE A 123 -0.14 -2.95 1.72
CA PHE A 123 0.08 -3.99 0.73
C PHE A 123 -1.22 -4.76 0.52
N PRO A 124 -1.81 -4.73 -0.67
CA PRO A 124 -3.12 -5.32 -0.92
C PRO A 124 -3.14 -6.86 -0.89
N GLY A 125 -1.99 -7.52 -0.68
CA GLY A 125 -1.89 -8.98 -0.67
C GLY A 125 -2.19 -9.62 -2.02
N LYS A 126 -2.31 -8.81 -3.08
CA LYS A 126 -2.53 -9.24 -4.46
C LYS A 126 -1.35 -8.81 -5.30
N VAL A 127 -0.70 -9.78 -5.92
CA VAL A 127 0.40 -9.50 -6.85
C VAL A 127 -0.14 -8.89 -8.15
N ILE A 128 0.52 -7.83 -8.60
CA ILE A 128 0.13 -7.06 -9.78
C ILE A 128 1.04 -7.47 -10.95
N PRO A 129 0.50 -7.82 -12.12
CA PRO A 129 1.31 -8.06 -13.31
C PRO A 129 2.14 -6.83 -13.65
N VAL A 130 3.42 -7.04 -13.94
CA VAL A 130 4.35 -6.00 -14.39
C VAL A 130 4.96 -6.43 -15.72
N ASP A 131 5.21 -5.47 -16.59
CA ASP A 131 5.88 -5.76 -17.84
C ASP A 131 7.36 -6.08 -17.55
N VAL A 132 7.80 -7.24 -18.03
CA VAL A 132 9.19 -7.66 -17.94
C VAL A 132 9.63 -8.16 -19.31
N HIS A 133 10.90 -7.92 -19.64
CA HIS A 133 11.52 -8.59 -20.77
C HIS A 133 11.86 -10.06 -20.39
N ALA A 134 11.88 -10.93 -21.39
CA ALA A 134 12.17 -12.35 -21.18
C ALA A 134 13.47 -12.54 -20.39
N GLY A 135 13.42 -13.32 -19.30
CA GLY A 135 14.59 -13.64 -18.47
C GLY A 135 14.59 -13.10 -17.03
N SER A 136 13.55 -12.40 -16.57
CA SER A 136 13.43 -11.99 -15.17
C SER A 136 13.27 -13.18 -14.23
N LYS A 137 14.16 -13.28 -13.21
CA LYS A 137 14.14 -14.35 -12.21
C LYS A 137 13.39 -14.01 -10.92
N THR A 138 12.84 -12.78 -10.79
CA THR A 138 12.42 -12.21 -9.49
C THR A 138 10.94 -11.95 -9.34
N ALA A 139 10.12 -12.18 -10.37
CA ALA A 139 8.69 -11.95 -10.30
C ALA A 139 7.92 -13.28 -10.10
N ALA A 140 6.94 -13.28 -9.19
CA ALA A 140 5.91 -14.31 -9.21
C ALA A 140 5.16 -14.25 -10.54
N TRP A 141 4.58 -15.36 -10.99
CA TRP A 141 3.85 -15.41 -12.26
C TRP A 141 2.35 -15.54 -12.00
N VAL A 142 1.58 -14.64 -12.59
CA VAL A 142 0.12 -14.67 -12.57
C VAL A 142 -0.39 -14.68 -14.01
N GLY A 143 -1.16 -15.69 -14.38
CA GLY A 143 -1.68 -15.81 -15.75
C GLY A 143 -0.60 -15.86 -16.84
N GLY A 144 0.59 -16.41 -16.55
CA GLY A 144 1.73 -16.42 -17.46
C GLY A 144 2.49 -15.09 -17.56
N ARG A 145 2.15 -14.09 -16.77
CA ARG A 145 2.83 -12.78 -16.68
C ARG A 145 3.54 -12.63 -15.33
N PRO A 146 4.73 -12.02 -15.30
CA PRO A 146 5.40 -11.72 -14.04
C PRO A 146 4.63 -10.69 -13.23
N ALA A 147 4.59 -10.89 -11.91
CA ALA A 147 3.83 -10.05 -11.00
C ALA A 147 4.61 -9.80 -9.70
N VAL A 148 4.35 -8.68 -9.07
CA VAL A 148 5.00 -8.26 -7.82
C VAL A 148 3.99 -7.73 -6.82
N ASP A 149 4.33 -7.85 -5.54
CA ASP A 149 3.59 -7.21 -4.47
C ASP A 149 4.08 -5.77 -4.31
N LEU A 150 3.20 -4.82 -4.60
CA LEU A 150 3.52 -3.39 -4.67
C LEU A 150 2.81 -2.63 -3.54
N PRO A 151 3.46 -1.62 -2.94
CA PRO A 151 2.87 -0.80 -1.91
C PRO A 151 1.87 0.21 -2.48
N VAL A 152 0.74 0.38 -1.80
CA VAL A 152 -0.19 1.48 -2.01
C VAL A 152 0.09 2.55 -0.96
N LEU A 153 0.42 3.75 -1.41
CA LEU A 153 0.44 4.93 -0.57
C LEU A 153 -0.98 5.40 -0.36
N THR A 154 -1.42 5.42 0.89
CA THR A 154 -2.70 5.99 1.31
C THR A 154 -2.44 7.25 2.13
N MET A 155 -3.12 8.34 1.77
CA MET A 155 -3.08 9.60 2.48
C MET A 155 -4.51 10.04 2.82
N VAL A 156 -4.75 10.42 4.07
CA VAL A 156 -6.10 10.84 4.51
C VAL A 156 -6.03 12.18 5.22
N ALA A 157 -6.77 13.16 4.71
CA ALA A 157 -6.96 14.42 5.40
C ALA A 157 -7.77 14.18 6.69
N ALA A 158 -7.15 14.43 7.84
CA ALA A 158 -7.67 13.96 9.12
C ALA A 158 -8.99 14.63 9.53
N PHE A 159 -9.18 15.90 9.19
CA PHE A 159 -10.41 16.64 9.48
C PHE A 159 -11.59 16.14 8.61
N SER A 160 -11.47 16.17 7.30
CA SER A 160 -12.52 15.77 6.38
C SER A 160 -12.72 14.25 6.27
N GLY A 161 -11.64 13.48 6.48
CA GLY A 161 -11.59 12.05 6.17
C GLY A 161 -11.44 11.75 4.68
N PHE A 162 -11.01 12.73 3.88
CA PHE A 162 -10.81 12.59 2.43
C PHE A 162 -9.65 11.64 2.16
N ILE A 163 -9.92 10.59 1.39
CA ILE A 163 -8.97 9.53 1.06
C ILE A 163 -8.33 9.82 -0.31
N MET A 164 -7.02 9.81 -0.33
CA MET A 164 -6.17 9.80 -1.53
C MET A 164 -5.32 8.54 -1.50
N ALA A 165 -5.12 7.90 -2.63
CA ALA A 165 -4.27 6.72 -2.69
C ALA A 165 -3.68 6.54 -4.09
N THR A 166 -2.48 5.93 -4.16
CA THR A 166 -1.81 5.54 -5.40
C THR A 166 -0.87 4.36 -5.15
N LEU A 167 -0.83 3.43 -6.10
CA LEU A 167 0.14 2.34 -6.10
C LEU A 167 1.52 2.89 -6.46
N LEU A 168 2.55 2.41 -5.80
CA LEU A 168 3.93 2.87 -6.00
C LEU A 168 4.85 1.75 -6.49
N PRO A 169 5.92 2.08 -7.23
CA PRO A 169 6.92 1.10 -7.65
C PRO A 169 7.71 0.49 -6.50
N SER A 170 7.90 1.22 -5.41
CA SER A 170 8.65 0.75 -4.23
C SER A 170 8.41 1.60 -3.00
N ARG A 171 8.96 1.16 -1.85
CA ARG A 171 9.00 1.89 -0.57
C ARG A 171 10.21 2.84 -0.45
N LYS A 172 10.99 3.06 -1.52
CA LYS A 172 12.17 3.92 -1.47
C LYS A 172 11.76 5.38 -1.38
N THR A 173 12.58 6.19 -0.75
CA THR A 173 12.33 7.64 -0.53
C THR A 173 11.87 8.36 -1.79
N GLY A 174 12.56 8.14 -2.92
CA GLY A 174 12.22 8.79 -4.18
C GLY A 174 10.79 8.52 -4.63
N ASP A 175 10.33 7.26 -4.53
CA ASP A 175 8.98 6.86 -4.93
C ASP A 175 7.92 7.36 -3.95
N LEU A 176 8.23 7.33 -2.64
CA LEU A 176 7.33 7.85 -1.61
C LEU A 176 7.09 9.34 -1.75
N VAL A 177 8.14 10.14 -1.91
CA VAL A 177 7.98 11.60 -2.08
C VAL A 177 7.32 11.95 -3.41
N ALA A 178 7.54 11.15 -4.47
CA ALA A 178 6.87 11.33 -5.75
C ALA A 178 5.36 11.04 -5.64
N GLY A 179 4.99 9.95 -4.96
CA GLY A 179 3.59 9.63 -4.69
C GLY A 179 2.91 10.67 -3.81
N MET A 180 3.57 11.12 -2.73
CA MET A 180 3.04 12.20 -1.89
C MET A 180 2.81 13.48 -2.69
N TRP A 181 3.77 13.86 -3.54
CA TRP A 181 3.62 15.04 -4.39
C TRP A 181 2.45 14.91 -5.35
N GLN A 182 2.33 13.77 -6.04
CA GLN A 182 1.22 13.51 -6.94
C GLN A 182 -0.14 13.68 -6.24
N LEU A 183 -0.28 13.12 -5.05
CA LEU A 183 -1.54 13.18 -4.29
C LEU A 183 -1.82 14.58 -3.76
N LEU A 184 -0.81 15.30 -3.23
CA LEU A 184 -0.97 16.68 -2.74
C LEU A 184 -1.23 17.68 -3.89
N ALA A 185 -0.58 17.51 -5.03
CA ALA A 185 -0.83 18.32 -6.21
C ALA A 185 -2.27 18.12 -6.72
N GLY A 186 -2.76 16.87 -6.71
CA GLY A 186 -4.14 16.56 -7.04
C GLY A 186 -5.16 17.08 -6.02
N LEU A 187 -4.78 17.19 -4.75
CA LEU A 187 -5.59 17.78 -3.68
C LEU A 187 -5.67 19.31 -3.81
N GLY A 188 -4.60 19.95 -4.27
CA GLY A 188 -4.51 21.40 -4.44
C GLY A 188 -4.07 22.17 -3.18
N GLY A 189 -3.46 21.50 -2.19
CA GLY A 189 -3.04 22.15 -0.95
C GLY A 189 -1.96 21.36 -0.19
N VAL A 190 -1.24 22.05 0.68
CA VAL A 190 -0.19 21.48 1.53
C VAL A 190 -0.63 21.54 3.00
N PRO A 191 -0.79 20.39 3.69
CA PRO A 191 -1.14 20.38 5.10
C PRO A 191 0.02 20.90 5.95
N LYS A 192 -0.27 21.38 7.16
CA LYS A 192 0.77 21.81 8.10
C LYS A 192 1.66 20.63 8.51
N MET A 193 1.10 19.42 8.55
CA MET A 193 1.83 18.22 8.99
C MET A 193 1.39 16.96 8.23
N LEU A 194 2.39 16.17 7.81
CA LEU A 194 2.25 14.81 7.30
C LEU A 194 2.64 13.83 8.41
N VAL A 195 1.71 12.99 8.83
CA VAL A 195 1.93 12.02 9.89
C VAL A 195 2.23 10.65 9.28
N TRP A 196 3.40 10.11 9.59
CA TRP A 196 3.89 8.82 9.13
C TRP A 196 4.18 7.89 10.30
N ASP A 197 4.16 6.59 10.04
CA ASP A 197 4.80 5.61 10.89
C ASP A 197 6.33 5.62 10.68
N ASN A 198 7.06 4.76 11.40
CA ASN A 198 8.51 4.57 11.22
C ASN A 198 8.82 3.85 9.89
N GLU A 199 8.37 4.44 8.77
CA GLU A 199 8.66 3.94 7.43
C GLU A 199 10.09 4.31 7.04
N ALA A 200 10.92 3.30 6.74
CA ALA A 200 12.34 3.47 6.45
C ALA A 200 12.62 4.42 5.28
N GLY A 201 11.75 4.43 4.27
CA GLY A 201 11.87 5.33 3.11
C GLY A 201 11.59 6.79 3.47
N ILE A 202 10.92 7.08 4.57
CA ILE A 202 10.69 8.42 5.10
C ILE A 202 11.76 8.78 6.14
N GLY A 203 12.09 7.84 7.03
CA GLY A 203 13.08 8.04 8.08
C GLY A 203 13.02 6.94 9.12
N GLN A 204 13.97 6.97 10.03
CA GLN A 204 14.03 6.04 11.19
C GLN A 204 14.43 6.82 12.44
N HIS A 205 13.89 6.40 13.59
CA HIS A 205 14.20 7.00 14.89
C HIS A 205 14.06 8.55 14.88
N HIS A 206 12.98 9.06 14.28
CA HIS A 206 12.70 10.49 14.12
C HIS A 206 13.76 11.26 13.27
N ARG A 207 14.60 10.55 12.52
CA ARG A 207 15.56 11.15 11.57
C ARG A 207 15.06 10.91 10.16
N LEU A 208 14.57 11.96 9.53
CA LEU A 208 14.10 11.92 8.14
C LEU A 208 15.27 11.66 7.19
N THR A 209 15.01 10.91 6.11
CA THR A 209 15.93 10.80 4.99
C THR A 209 16.16 12.17 4.37
N LEU A 210 17.28 12.34 3.65
CA LEU A 210 17.58 13.61 2.98
C LEU A 210 16.45 14.02 2.02
N GLY A 211 15.94 13.07 1.22
CA GLY A 211 14.85 13.33 0.28
C GLY A 211 13.55 13.75 0.96
N ALA A 212 13.15 13.08 2.05
CA ALA A 212 11.95 13.44 2.81
C ALA A 212 12.08 14.82 3.48
N ARG A 213 13.28 15.15 3.98
CA ARG A 213 13.56 16.46 4.57
C ARG A 213 13.53 17.58 3.53
N SER A 214 14.16 17.37 2.37
CA SER A 214 14.14 18.33 1.26
C SER A 214 12.70 18.56 0.76
N PHE A 215 11.94 17.48 0.60
CA PHE A 215 10.53 17.52 0.21
C PHE A 215 9.70 18.35 1.21
N ALA A 216 9.79 18.04 2.51
CA ALA A 216 9.09 18.78 3.54
C ALA A 216 9.47 20.27 3.57
N GLY A 217 10.76 20.58 3.41
CA GLY A 217 11.26 21.95 3.35
C GLY A 217 10.73 22.72 2.15
N THR A 218 10.70 22.10 0.95
CA THR A 218 10.17 22.75 -0.25
C THR A 218 8.68 23.04 -0.14
N LEU A 219 7.91 22.15 0.51
CA LEU A 219 6.48 22.34 0.73
C LEU A 219 6.14 23.29 1.90
N GLY A 220 7.08 23.55 2.80
CA GLY A 220 6.80 24.26 4.05
C GLY A 220 5.92 23.46 5.03
N THR A 221 5.96 22.12 4.95
CA THR A 221 5.23 21.20 5.82
C THR A 221 6.16 20.49 6.79
N ARG A 222 5.62 19.93 7.86
CA ARG A 222 6.37 19.09 8.79
C ARG A 222 6.00 17.62 8.58
N ILE A 223 7.01 16.75 8.50
CA ILE A 223 6.80 15.30 8.58
C ILE A 223 7.02 14.88 10.04
N TYR A 224 5.98 14.28 10.62
CA TYR A 224 6.01 13.74 11.98
C TYR A 224 5.93 12.21 11.91
N GLN A 225 6.88 11.54 12.55
CA GLN A 225 6.85 10.08 12.70
C GLN A 225 6.27 9.73 14.06
N THR A 226 5.23 8.89 14.08
CA THR A 226 4.59 8.43 15.32
C THR A 226 5.54 7.58 16.14
N ALA A 227 5.36 7.55 17.45
CA ALA A 227 6.04 6.60 18.30
C ALA A 227 5.61 5.17 17.95
N ALA A 228 6.51 4.22 18.13
CA ALA A 228 6.19 2.81 17.94
C ALA A 228 5.05 2.40 18.91
N ARG A 229 4.00 1.78 18.39
CA ARG A 229 2.79 1.35 19.13
C ARG A 229 1.91 2.49 19.67
N ASP A 230 1.78 3.60 18.93
CA ASP A 230 0.77 4.62 19.19
C ASP A 230 -0.42 4.42 18.24
N PRO A 231 -1.42 3.59 18.62
CA PRO A 231 -2.55 3.26 17.75
C PRO A 231 -3.51 4.43 17.56
N GLU A 232 -3.45 5.46 18.42
CA GLU A 232 -4.37 6.60 18.35
C GLU A 232 -3.96 7.59 17.28
N ALA A 233 -2.65 7.73 17.02
CA ALA A 233 -2.13 8.72 16.09
C ALA A 233 -2.50 8.44 14.62
N LYS A 234 -2.77 7.18 14.22
CA LYS A 234 -2.99 6.77 12.82
C LYS A 234 -4.32 6.08 12.54
N GLY A 235 -5.22 6.01 13.50
CA GLY A 235 -6.48 5.27 13.37
C GLY A 235 -7.38 5.68 12.20
N ILE A 236 -7.15 6.84 11.55
CA ILE A 236 -7.94 7.27 10.38
C ILE A 236 -7.41 6.60 9.12
N VAL A 237 -6.10 6.63 8.88
CA VAL A 237 -5.51 6.03 7.66
C VAL A 237 -5.59 4.49 7.70
N GLU A 238 -5.44 3.87 8.88
CA GLU A 238 -5.63 2.43 9.04
C GLU A 238 -7.05 1.99 8.68
N ARG A 239 -8.08 2.75 9.12
CA ARG A 239 -9.47 2.51 8.72
C ARG A 239 -9.70 2.72 7.23
N ALA A 240 -8.98 3.66 6.61
CA ALA A 240 -9.03 3.85 5.17
C ALA A 240 -8.41 2.67 4.42
N ASN A 241 -7.27 2.14 4.88
CA ASN A 241 -6.65 0.93 4.33
C ASN A 241 -7.59 -0.27 4.43
N GLY A 242 -8.18 -0.53 5.61
CA GLY A 242 -9.17 -1.60 5.76
C GLY A 242 -10.41 -1.42 4.87
N PHE A 243 -10.83 -0.16 4.61
CA PHE A 243 -11.92 0.12 3.68
C PHE A 243 -11.51 -0.11 2.23
N LEU A 244 -10.30 0.23 1.80
CA LEU A 244 -9.76 -0.09 0.49
C LEU A 244 -9.69 -1.62 0.31
N GLU A 245 -9.15 -2.33 1.29
CA GLU A 245 -9.03 -3.79 1.28
C GLU A 245 -10.39 -4.50 1.15
N THR A 246 -11.40 -4.03 1.88
CA THR A 246 -12.72 -4.70 1.91
C THR A 246 -13.69 -4.22 0.85
N SER A 247 -13.49 -3.05 0.25
CA SER A 247 -14.47 -2.43 -0.65
C SER A 247 -13.94 -2.14 -2.05
N PHE A 248 -12.63 -1.91 -2.21
CA PHE A 248 -12.00 -1.71 -3.51
C PHE A 248 -11.49 -3.01 -4.10
N MET A 249 -10.74 -3.81 -3.31
CA MET A 249 -10.04 -4.99 -3.81
C MET A 249 -10.91 -6.18 -4.21
N PRO A 250 -12.03 -6.52 -3.52
CA PRO A 250 -12.77 -7.74 -3.81
C PRO A 250 -13.31 -7.79 -5.24
N GLY A 251 -13.05 -8.90 -5.93
CA GLY A 251 -13.54 -9.16 -7.28
C GLY A 251 -12.86 -8.36 -8.39
N ARG A 252 -11.83 -7.54 -8.08
CA ARG A 252 -11.08 -6.81 -9.11
C ARG A 252 -9.89 -7.62 -9.61
N GLU A 253 -9.61 -7.45 -10.88
CA GLU A 253 -8.42 -7.92 -11.54
C GLU A 253 -7.67 -6.73 -12.14
N PHE A 254 -6.35 -6.84 -12.22
CA PHE A 254 -5.48 -5.76 -12.68
C PHE A 254 -4.50 -6.32 -13.71
N ASP A 255 -4.44 -5.65 -14.87
CA ASP A 255 -3.55 -6.03 -15.95
C ASP A 255 -2.15 -5.43 -15.82
N SER A 256 -2.01 -4.36 -15.06
CA SER A 256 -0.76 -3.62 -14.86
C SER A 256 -0.84 -2.67 -13.67
N PRO A 257 0.29 -2.11 -13.18
CA PRO A 257 0.29 -1.03 -12.21
C PRO A 257 -0.49 0.21 -12.66
N HIS A 258 -0.41 0.55 -13.94
CA HIS A 258 -1.17 1.66 -14.52
C HIS A 258 -2.68 1.41 -14.49
N ASP A 259 -3.11 0.19 -14.84
CA ASP A 259 -4.51 -0.21 -14.75
C ASP A 259 -5.02 -0.17 -13.31
N TYR A 260 -4.21 -0.67 -12.34
CA TYR A 260 -4.54 -0.56 -10.92
C TYR A 260 -4.81 0.90 -10.52
N ASN A 261 -3.88 1.81 -10.84
CA ASN A 261 -4.01 3.22 -10.51
C ASN A 261 -5.20 3.88 -11.21
N THR A 262 -5.50 3.49 -12.44
CA THR A 262 -6.68 3.97 -13.19
C THR A 262 -7.98 3.53 -12.52
N GLN A 263 -8.08 2.24 -12.15
CA GLN A 263 -9.24 1.71 -11.44
C GLN A 263 -9.40 2.34 -10.05
N LEU A 264 -8.30 2.52 -9.31
CA LEU A 264 -8.29 3.16 -7.99
C LEU A 264 -8.73 4.62 -8.08
N THR A 265 -8.16 5.39 -8.98
CA THR A 265 -8.49 6.81 -9.20
C THR A 265 -9.96 6.98 -9.58
N SER A 266 -10.50 6.11 -10.43
CA SER A 266 -11.91 6.13 -10.81
C SER A 266 -12.87 5.76 -9.68
N TRP A 267 -12.41 4.96 -8.71
CA TRP A 267 -13.20 4.51 -7.58
C TRP A 267 -13.16 5.47 -6.37
N LEU A 268 -12.07 6.19 -6.15
CA LEU A 268 -11.88 7.09 -5.01
C LEU A 268 -12.98 8.17 -4.87
N PRO A 269 -13.54 8.78 -5.93
CA PRO A 269 -14.69 9.69 -5.80
C PRO A 269 -15.89 9.04 -5.12
N ARG A 270 -16.20 7.77 -5.43
CA ARG A 270 -17.27 7.01 -4.78
C ARG A 270 -16.96 6.76 -3.29
N ALA A 271 -15.71 6.46 -2.97
CA ALA A 271 -15.26 6.30 -1.60
C ALA A 271 -15.44 7.58 -0.78
N ASN A 272 -15.13 8.73 -1.38
CA ASN A 272 -15.23 10.04 -0.75
C ASN A 272 -16.64 10.63 -0.75
N ALA A 273 -17.59 10.03 -1.47
CA ALA A 273 -19.02 10.43 -1.46
C ALA A 273 -19.82 9.79 -0.30
N ARG A 274 -19.27 8.83 0.43
CA ARG A 274 -19.93 8.20 1.57
C ARG A 274 -20.05 9.18 2.74
N VAL A 275 -21.14 9.13 3.51
CA VAL A 275 -21.27 9.89 4.75
C VAL A 275 -20.50 9.22 5.87
N LEU A 276 -19.56 9.90 6.49
CA LEU A 276 -18.80 9.39 7.63
C LEU A 276 -19.58 9.57 8.93
N ARG A 277 -19.76 8.49 9.70
CA ARG A 277 -20.43 8.54 11.00
C ARG A 277 -19.79 9.54 11.98
N ARG A 278 -18.47 9.72 11.90
CA ARG A 278 -17.73 10.62 12.80
C ARG A 278 -18.11 12.09 12.60
N THR A 279 -18.29 12.54 11.37
CA THR A 279 -18.50 13.93 11.00
C THR A 279 -19.93 14.23 10.55
N GLY A 280 -20.72 13.21 10.19
CA GLY A 280 -22.00 13.37 9.50
C GLY A 280 -21.88 13.96 8.08
N GLN A 281 -20.66 14.07 7.54
CA GLN A 281 -20.33 14.72 6.27
C GLN A 281 -19.75 13.73 5.25
N GLN A 282 -19.86 14.10 3.98
CA GLN A 282 -19.16 13.41 2.89
C GLN A 282 -17.74 13.97 2.77
N PRO A 283 -16.67 13.14 2.81
CA PRO A 283 -15.29 13.61 2.68
C PRO A 283 -15.04 14.47 1.45
N GLY A 284 -15.62 14.10 0.30
CA GLY A 284 -15.48 14.85 -0.95
C GLY A 284 -16.05 16.26 -0.93
N VAL A 285 -17.06 16.52 -0.08
CA VAL A 285 -17.59 17.87 0.16
C VAL A 285 -16.78 18.57 1.26
N HIS A 286 -16.48 17.85 2.34
CA HIS A 286 -15.84 18.41 3.52
C HIS A 286 -14.37 18.79 3.30
N VAL A 287 -13.68 18.18 2.31
CA VAL A 287 -12.30 18.48 1.94
C VAL A 287 -12.07 19.92 1.47
N VAL A 288 -13.11 20.60 1.00
CA VAL A 288 -13.02 22.01 0.60
C VAL A 288 -12.55 22.89 1.78
N ALA A 289 -13.03 22.59 2.99
CA ALA A 289 -12.60 23.28 4.19
C ALA A 289 -11.13 22.96 4.56
N ASP A 290 -10.69 21.71 4.35
CA ASP A 290 -9.28 21.33 4.52
C ASP A 290 -8.39 22.14 3.57
N VAL A 291 -8.69 22.13 2.26
CA VAL A 291 -7.89 22.80 1.23
C VAL A 291 -7.85 24.32 1.47
N ALA A 292 -8.97 24.92 1.87
CA ALA A 292 -9.01 26.35 2.18
C ALA A 292 -8.11 26.75 3.37
N ALA A 293 -7.85 25.81 4.30
CA ALA A 293 -7.00 26.03 5.47
C ALA A 293 -5.55 25.54 5.28
N MET A 294 -5.27 24.83 4.20
CA MET A 294 -3.92 24.36 3.83
C MET A 294 -3.07 25.50 3.26
N GLY A 295 -1.75 25.30 3.26
CA GLY A 295 -0.82 26.14 2.51
C GLY A 295 -1.00 25.96 1.00
N ALA A 296 -0.67 26.99 0.23
CA ALA A 296 -0.65 26.90 -1.24
C ALA A 296 0.43 25.91 -1.72
N LEU A 297 0.20 25.29 -2.86
CA LEU A 297 1.24 24.52 -3.54
C LEU A 297 2.41 25.46 -3.92
N PRO A 298 3.68 25.01 -3.78
CA PRO A 298 4.82 25.82 -4.16
C PRO A 298 4.81 26.12 -5.66
N PRO A 299 5.28 27.30 -6.09
CA PRO A 299 5.32 27.68 -7.51
C PRO A 299 6.26 26.81 -8.34
N ILE A 300 7.24 26.19 -7.68
CA ILE A 300 8.15 25.21 -8.28
C ILE A 300 7.93 23.87 -7.59
N ALA A 301 7.63 22.85 -8.39
CA ALA A 301 7.43 21.50 -7.86
C ALA A 301 8.69 21.01 -7.10
N PRO A 302 8.52 20.28 -5.99
CA PRO A 302 9.65 19.70 -5.28
C PRO A 302 10.37 18.70 -6.19
N SER A 303 11.69 18.58 -6.00
CA SER A 303 12.46 17.52 -6.65
C SER A 303 12.05 16.18 -6.03
N VAL A 304 11.37 15.36 -6.80
CA VAL A 304 10.85 14.03 -6.40
C VAL A 304 11.48 12.95 -7.27
N GLY A 305 11.26 11.68 -6.93
CA GLY A 305 11.87 10.57 -7.65
C GLY A 305 13.31 10.32 -7.21
N THR A 306 14.03 9.54 -8.01
CA THR A 306 15.44 9.20 -7.75
C THR A 306 16.31 9.78 -8.85
N THR A 307 17.31 10.57 -8.49
CA THR A 307 18.27 11.13 -9.44
C THR A 307 19.67 10.60 -9.16
N VAL A 308 20.37 10.19 -10.20
CA VAL A 308 21.78 9.80 -10.15
C VAL A 308 22.55 10.45 -11.31
N ARG A 309 23.81 10.81 -11.06
CA ARG A 309 24.72 11.31 -12.09
C ARG A 309 25.82 10.29 -12.31
N VAL A 310 25.93 9.79 -13.53
CA VAL A 310 26.88 8.75 -13.90
C VAL A 310 27.60 9.08 -15.19
N ARG A 311 28.81 8.54 -15.38
CA ARG A 311 29.51 8.61 -16.66
C ARG A 311 29.00 7.47 -17.54
N LEU A 312 28.49 7.79 -18.75
CA LEU A 312 27.96 6.79 -19.66
C LEU A 312 29.08 5.86 -20.14
N GLY A 313 28.89 4.57 -19.90
CA GLY A 313 29.80 3.51 -20.33
C GLY A 313 29.75 3.25 -21.83
N ARG A 314 30.66 2.40 -22.33
CA ARG A 314 30.72 2.02 -23.75
C ARG A 314 29.53 1.14 -24.19
N ASP A 315 28.88 0.49 -23.25
CA ASP A 315 27.66 -0.29 -23.43
C ASP A 315 26.42 0.58 -23.64
N TYR A 316 26.54 1.89 -23.42
CA TYR A 316 25.48 2.92 -23.53
C TYR A 316 24.22 2.63 -22.71
N TYR A 317 24.38 1.99 -21.54
CA TYR A 317 23.31 1.80 -20.58
C TYR A 317 23.60 2.47 -19.25
N VAL A 318 22.54 2.91 -18.59
CA VAL A 318 22.58 3.43 -17.20
C VAL A 318 21.71 2.59 -16.32
N ARG A 319 22.15 2.35 -15.09
CA ARG A 319 21.39 1.56 -14.10
C ARG A 319 20.71 2.47 -13.09
N ILE A 320 19.37 2.36 -13.03
CA ILE A 320 18.54 3.07 -12.06
C ILE A 320 17.31 2.22 -11.70
N ALA A 321 16.83 2.35 -10.44
CA ALA A 321 15.64 1.64 -9.95
C ALA A 321 15.68 0.11 -10.17
N GLY A 322 16.89 -0.49 -10.20
CA GLY A 322 17.08 -1.93 -10.37
C GLY A 322 17.11 -2.42 -11.81
N ASN A 323 17.02 -1.53 -12.81
CA ASN A 323 16.97 -1.85 -14.24
C ASN A 323 18.02 -1.09 -15.03
N ASP A 324 18.37 -1.58 -16.22
CA ASP A 324 19.30 -0.98 -17.15
C ASP A 324 18.51 -0.34 -18.31
N TYR A 325 18.79 0.95 -18.59
CA TYR A 325 18.11 1.73 -19.63
C TYR A 325 19.12 2.21 -20.65
N SER A 326 18.84 2.05 -21.93
CA SER A 326 19.72 2.54 -23.00
C SER A 326 19.72 4.05 -23.10
N VAL A 327 20.82 4.61 -23.52
CA VAL A 327 21.05 6.05 -23.72
C VAL A 327 21.58 6.27 -25.12
N ASP A 328 21.34 7.44 -25.73
CA ASP A 328 21.94 7.79 -27.00
C ASP A 328 23.48 7.59 -26.94
N PRO A 329 24.03 6.67 -27.75
CA PRO A 329 25.47 6.39 -27.77
C PRO A 329 26.33 7.57 -28.19
N GLY A 330 25.77 8.61 -28.79
CA GLY A 330 26.47 9.84 -29.16
C GLY A 330 27.09 10.56 -27.96
N VAL A 331 26.67 10.26 -26.73
CA VAL A 331 27.20 10.86 -25.50
C VAL A 331 28.04 9.91 -24.64
N ILE A 332 28.49 8.77 -25.19
CA ILE A 332 29.40 7.84 -24.50
C ILE A 332 30.62 8.60 -23.96
N GLY A 333 30.98 8.27 -22.71
CA GLY A 333 32.12 8.90 -22.00
C GLY A 333 31.79 10.24 -21.33
N ARG A 334 30.62 10.82 -21.57
CA ARG A 334 30.13 12.05 -20.91
C ARG A 334 29.35 11.72 -19.64
N PHE A 335 29.20 12.69 -18.77
CA PHE A 335 28.31 12.59 -17.62
C PHE A 335 26.85 12.79 -18.08
N VAL A 336 25.98 11.92 -17.61
CA VAL A 336 24.53 12.01 -17.79
C VAL A 336 23.84 12.08 -16.44
N ASP A 337 22.77 12.87 -16.35
CA ASP A 337 21.90 12.96 -15.21
C ASP A 337 20.68 12.08 -15.52
N VAL A 338 20.44 11.08 -14.68
CA VAL A 338 19.37 10.08 -14.83
C VAL A 338 18.34 10.32 -13.75
N HIS A 339 17.11 10.57 -14.13
CA HIS A 339 15.98 10.79 -13.23
C HIS A 339 14.91 9.71 -13.43
N ALA A 340 14.57 8.99 -12.35
CA ALA A 340 13.44 8.06 -12.33
C ALA A 340 12.28 8.67 -11.53
N GLY A 341 11.22 9.06 -12.23
CA GLY A 341 9.91 9.41 -11.68
C GLY A 341 9.06 8.17 -11.41
N LEU A 342 7.75 8.32 -11.22
CA LEU A 342 6.84 7.18 -11.04
C LEU A 342 6.66 6.38 -12.33
N ASP A 343 6.48 7.07 -13.45
CA ASP A 343 6.10 6.44 -14.74
C ASP A 343 7.22 6.50 -15.79
N THR A 344 8.20 7.39 -15.63
CA THR A 344 9.23 7.64 -16.64
C THR A 344 10.63 7.67 -16.04
N VAL A 345 11.60 7.25 -16.86
CA VAL A 345 13.02 7.45 -16.64
C VAL A 345 13.50 8.40 -17.72
N THR A 346 14.01 9.56 -17.31
CA THR A 346 14.56 10.59 -18.21
C THR A 346 16.05 10.71 -18.02
N ILE A 347 16.80 10.70 -19.11
CA ILE A 347 18.26 10.82 -19.11
C ILE A 347 18.64 12.09 -19.87
N THR A 348 19.43 12.95 -19.24
CA THR A 348 19.90 14.20 -19.85
C THR A 348 21.41 14.29 -19.85
N CYS A 349 21.97 14.90 -20.86
CA CYS A 349 23.40 15.24 -20.96
C CYS A 349 23.54 16.73 -21.19
N ALA A 350 24.14 17.45 -20.23
CA ALA A 350 24.27 18.92 -20.27
C ALA A 350 22.90 19.62 -20.57
N GLY A 351 21.81 19.15 -19.95
CA GLY A 351 20.47 19.70 -20.11
C GLY A 351 19.70 19.23 -21.35
N THR A 352 20.34 18.51 -22.27
CA THR A 352 19.68 17.94 -23.46
C THR A 352 19.20 16.53 -23.16
N SER A 353 17.97 16.16 -23.53
CA SER A 353 17.45 14.81 -23.40
C SER A 353 18.18 13.85 -24.35
N VAL A 354 18.71 12.76 -23.80
CA VAL A 354 19.45 11.71 -24.52
C VAL A 354 18.84 10.32 -24.30
N GLY A 355 17.71 10.24 -23.64
CA GLY A 355 16.92 9.04 -23.47
C GLY A 355 15.69 9.31 -22.60
N VAL A 356 14.55 8.76 -23.00
CA VAL A 356 13.30 8.78 -22.24
C VAL A 356 12.67 7.40 -22.37
N HIS A 357 12.42 6.75 -21.24
CA HIS A 357 11.84 5.41 -21.21
C HIS A 357 10.64 5.38 -20.28
N GLN A 358 9.67 4.53 -20.57
CA GLN A 358 8.69 4.14 -19.58
C GLN A 358 9.41 3.39 -18.46
N ARG A 359 9.13 3.74 -17.19
CA ARG A 359 9.74 3.08 -16.05
C ARG A 359 9.21 1.66 -15.91
N CYS A 360 10.10 0.69 -15.89
CA CYS A 360 9.78 -0.67 -15.55
C CYS A 360 9.69 -0.83 -14.03
N TRP A 361 8.56 -1.34 -13.54
CA TRP A 361 8.33 -1.55 -12.11
C TRP A 361 8.85 -2.90 -11.59
N SER A 362 9.25 -3.79 -12.50
CA SER A 362 10.04 -4.97 -12.17
C SER A 362 11.51 -4.61 -11.92
N SER A 363 12.34 -5.58 -11.57
CA SER A 363 13.78 -5.44 -11.39
C SER A 363 14.56 -6.34 -12.34
N HIS A 364 15.83 -6.00 -12.56
CA HIS A 364 16.77 -6.78 -13.40
C HIS A 364 16.35 -6.87 -14.87
N GLN A 365 15.68 -5.81 -15.38
CA GLN A 365 15.30 -5.69 -16.78
C GLN A 365 16.29 -4.82 -17.54
N THR A 366 16.41 -5.07 -18.83
CA THR A 366 17.16 -4.21 -19.77
C THR A 366 16.14 -3.61 -20.74
N ILE A 367 15.97 -2.31 -20.67
CA ILE A 367 15.05 -1.54 -21.48
C ILE A 367 15.83 -0.81 -22.56
N THR A 368 15.60 -1.19 -23.80
CA THR A 368 16.37 -0.75 -24.95
C THR A 368 15.50 0.05 -25.92
N ASP A 369 15.91 1.27 -26.25
CA ASP A 369 15.33 2.01 -27.37
C ASP A 369 16.00 1.54 -28.68
N PRO A 370 15.25 1.06 -29.68
CA PRO A 370 15.80 0.66 -30.98
C PRO A 370 16.62 1.76 -31.67
N ALA A 371 16.24 3.02 -31.53
CA ALA A 371 17.00 4.14 -32.12
C ALA A 371 18.41 4.25 -31.52
N HIS A 372 18.59 3.91 -30.26
CA HIS A 372 19.92 3.87 -29.62
C HIS A 372 20.78 2.74 -30.19
N VAL A 373 20.17 1.59 -30.53
CA VAL A 373 20.89 0.45 -31.17
C VAL A 373 21.37 0.83 -32.56
N ASP A 374 20.52 1.48 -33.34
CA ASP A 374 20.83 1.93 -34.71
C ASP A 374 21.98 2.96 -34.68
N THR A 375 21.87 3.94 -33.78
CA THR A 375 22.93 4.94 -33.57
C THR A 375 24.24 4.27 -33.18
N ALA A 376 24.22 3.28 -32.28
CA ALA A 376 25.41 2.53 -31.87
C ALA A 376 26.03 1.74 -33.04
N ALA A 377 25.21 1.19 -33.92
CA ALA A 377 25.69 0.48 -35.13
C ALA A 377 26.43 1.44 -36.08
N GLY A 378 25.84 2.61 -36.33
CA GLY A 378 26.49 3.65 -37.13
C GLY A 378 27.84 4.11 -36.56
N LEU A 379 27.88 4.37 -35.24
CA LEU A 379 29.12 4.77 -34.56
C LEU A 379 30.18 3.69 -34.58
N ARG A 380 29.82 2.40 -34.45
CA ARG A 380 30.75 1.26 -34.57
C ARG A 380 31.36 1.19 -35.98
N THR A 381 30.52 1.32 -37.02
CA THR A 381 30.96 1.36 -38.42
C THR A 381 31.96 2.53 -38.67
N ALA A 382 31.60 3.72 -38.24
CA ALA A 382 32.46 4.88 -38.36
C ALA A 382 33.79 4.73 -37.60
N PHE A 383 33.77 4.16 -36.40
CA PHE A 383 34.96 3.87 -35.62
C PHE A 383 35.85 2.86 -36.30
N GLN A 384 35.31 1.78 -36.86
CA GLN A 384 36.07 0.76 -37.60
C GLN A 384 36.69 1.33 -38.84
N ALA A 385 35.97 2.12 -39.65
CA ALA A 385 36.49 2.79 -40.81
C ALA A 385 37.65 3.76 -40.46
N ARG A 386 37.49 4.54 -39.41
CA ARG A 386 38.55 5.46 -38.95
C ARG A 386 39.80 4.71 -38.46
N THR A 387 39.59 3.58 -37.73
CA THR A 387 40.70 2.78 -37.23
C THR A 387 41.45 2.06 -38.38
N ALA A 388 40.70 1.58 -39.40
CA ALA A 388 41.30 1.01 -40.60
C ALA A 388 42.13 2.06 -41.40
N ALA A 389 41.58 3.29 -41.55
CA ALA A 389 42.30 4.38 -42.19
C ALA A 389 43.60 4.78 -41.47
N MET A 390 43.56 4.76 -40.11
CA MET A 390 44.76 5.07 -39.30
C MET A 390 45.80 3.97 -39.33
N ARG A 391 45.41 2.71 -39.54
CA ARG A 391 46.36 1.58 -39.60
C ARG A 391 47.14 1.55 -40.93
N GLY A 392 46.68 2.27 -41.95
CA GLY A 392 47.27 2.25 -43.29
C GLY A 392 47.26 0.83 -43.90
N PRO A 393 47.57 0.67 -45.17
CA PRO A 393 47.76 -0.66 -45.73
C PRO A 393 48.97 -1.32 -45.04
N THR A 394 48.71 -2.34 -44.26
CA THR A 394 49.76 -3.18 -43.63
C THR A 394 50.42 -4.03 -44.71
N THR A 395 51.06 -3.41 -45.64
CA THR A 395 52.04 -4.05 -46.55
C THR A 395 53.42 -3.48 -46.27
N ARG A 396 53.96 -3.82 -45.10
CA ARG A 396 55.42 -3.94 -44.99
C ARG A 396 55.72 -5.42 -45.21
N PRO A 397 56.31 -5.76 -46.37
CA PRO A 397 56.91 -7.06 -46.48
C PRO A 397 58.08 -7.09 -45.49
N VAL A 398 58.00 -7.96 -44.49
CA VAL A 398 59.21 -8.33 -43.72
C VAL A 398 60.09 -9.13 -44.67
N THR A 399 60.91 -8.39 -45.40
CA THR A 399 62.00 -8.97 -46.17
C THR A 399 63.03 -9.49 -45.16
N GLY A 400 63.10 -10.78 -44.98
CA GLY A 400 64.22 -11.40 -44.32
C GLY A 400 63.94 -12.44 -43.25
N LEU A 401 63.06 -13.39 -43.50
CA LEU A 401 62.99 -14.74 -42.93
C LEU A 401 61.72 -15.34 -43.50
N GLY A 402 61.81 -16.37 -44.29
CA GLY A 402 60.73 -16.95 -45.09
C GLY A 402 59.58 -17.63 -44.29
N ALA A 403 59.03 -16.91 -43.39
CA ALA A 403 57.81 -17.31 -42.67
C ALA A 403 56.68 -16.37 -43.07
N VAL A 404 55.76 -16.82 -43.91
CA VAL A 404 54.48 -16.21 -44.16
C VAL A 404 53.63 -16.40 -42.88
N VAL A 405 53.50 -15.35 -42.09
CA VAL A 405 52.55 -15.34 -40.96
C VAL A 405 51.13 -15.12 -41.51
N GLY A 406 50.43 -16.18 -41.74
CA GLY A 406 49.00 -16.12 -42.06
C GLY A 406 48.17 -15.72 -40.83
N VAL A 407 47.30 -14.72 -41.00
CA VAL A 407 46.27 -14.40 -39.98
C VAL A 407 45.27 -15.56 -39.99
N ARG A 408 45.24 -16.36 -38.93
CA ARG A 408 44.24 -17.40 -38.76
C ARG A 408 42.90 -16.79 -38.35
N ALA A 409 41.82 -17.36 -38.86
CA ALA A 409 40.47 -17.01 -38.42
C ALA A 409 40.29 -17.46 -36.96
N LEU A 410 39.44 -16.76 -36.20
CA LEU A 410 39.11 -17.12 -34.80
C LEU A 410 38.57 -18.55 -34.69
N SER A 411 37.82 -19.01 -35.68
CA SER A 411 37.35 -20.42 -35.82
C SER A 411 38.45 -21.47 -35.79
N ASP A 412 39.66 -21.12 -36.24
CA ASP A 412 40.81 -22.06 -36.23
C ASP A 412 41.38 -22.24 -34.81
N TYR A 413 41.12 -21.26 -33.92
CA TYR A 413 41.48 -21.36 -32.50
C TYR A 413 40.42 -22.17 -31.72
N ASP A 414 39.14 -22.07 -32.07
CA ASP A 414 38.09 -22.85 -31.44
C ASP A 414 38.29 -24.37 -31.72
N ALA A 415 38.76 -24.72 -32.90
CA ALA A 415 39.10 -26.10 -33.26
C ALA A 415 40.32 -26.66 -32.50
N LEU A 416 41.26 -25.78 -32.05
CA LEU A 416 42.43 -26.18 -31.26
C LEU A 416 42.11 -26.50 -29.79
N PHE A 417 40.98 -26.02 -29.29
CA PHE A 417 40.55 -26.19 -27.89
C PHE A 417 39.39 -27.15 -27.69
N ASP A 418 38.99 -27.89 -28.75
CA ASP A 418 37.91 -28.90 -28.71
C ASP A 418 36.61 -28.39 -28.06
N LEU A 419 36.27 -27.13 -28.30
CA LEU A 419 35.03 -26.54 -27.81
C LEU A 419 33.87 -26.94 -28.72
N THR A 420 33.52 -28.24 -28.69
CA THR A 420 32.25 -28.70 -29.23
C THR A 420 31.15 -28.36 -28.22
N PRO A 421 30.13 -27.55 -28.57
CA PRO A 421 29.03 -27.33 -27.65
C PRO A 421 28.31 -28.66 -27.42
N ALA A 422 28.28 -29.12 -26.17
CA ALA A 422 27.46 -30.25 -25.76
C ALA A 422 25.99 -29.87 -26.00
N ILE A 423 25.39 -30.48 -27.02
CA ILE A 423 23.94 -30.52 -27.20
C ILE A 423 23.44 -31.46 -26.11
N THR A 424 22.85 -30.95 -25.09
CA THR A 424 22.03 -31.71 -24.14
C THR A 424 20.58 -31.67 -24.63
N ASP A 425 20.05 -32.90 -24.89
CA ASP A 425 18.65 -33.20 -25.15
C ASP A 425 17.70 -32.70 -24.03
#